data_50474a85a0c5cddce5469a4b4aa61be7
#
_entry.id   50474a85a0c5cddce5469a4b4aa61be7
#
_cell.length_a   1.000
_cell.length_b   1.000
_cell.length_c   1.000
_cell.angle_alpha   90.00
_cell.angle_beta   90.00
_cell.angle_gamma   90.00
#
_symmetry.space_group_name_H-M   'P 1'
#
loop_
_entity.id
_entity.type
_entity.pdbx_description
1 polymer ?
#
loop_
_entity_poly.entity_id
_entity_poly.type
_entity_poly.pdbx_seq_one_letter_code
_entity_poly.pdbx_strand_id
1 'polypeptide(L)'
;MMKKLLYGLVCCCSLAYGQNQDTSDVLMLNDDWSFSQVGTEKWLPATVPGTVHQDLIHHKLLPDPFYGTNEKKIQWVEDEDWEYKTCFVVTEEQLKRDAAQLFFEGLDTYADVYLNGSLVLKSDNMFVGYAVPVKQVLRKGENLLHVYFHSPIKQTLPQWSSNGFNYPADNDHHEKRLSVFTRKAPYSYGWDWGIRMVTSGIWRPVTLRFYDVATIADYHVKQLSLTDQVAKLSNELEINSISEKEKSAEVLISYSSVSYTHLRAHETKANLV
;
A
#
# COMPACT_ATOMS: atom_id res chain seq x y z
N MET A 1 -30.50 32.91 17.72
CA MET A 1 -30.91 31.52 18.04
C MET A 1 -30.48 30.67 16.86
N MET A 2 -29.21 30.25 16.82
CA MET A 2 -28.62 29.47 15.72
C MET A 2 -28.79 27.97 16.03
N LYS A 3 -29.59 27.27 15.22
CA LYS A 3 -29.68 25.80 15.26
C LYS A 3 -28.45 25.24 14.61
N LYS A 4 -27.57 24.61 15.41
CA LYS A 4 -26.49 23.73 14.90
C LYS A 4 -27.14 22.47 14.35
N LEU A 5 -27.07 22.27 13.04
CA LEU A 5 -27.43 21.04 12.38
C LEU A 5 -26.26 20.07 12.58
N LEU A 6 -26.48 19.05 13.38
CA LEU A 6 -25.56 17.93 13.56
C LEU A 6 -25.78 16.98 12.38
N TYR A 7 -24.92 17.01 11.36
CA TYR A 7 -24.91 16.00 10.31
C TYR A 7 -24.29 14.72 10.89
N GLY A 8 -25.15 13.78 11.24
CA GLY A 8 -24.73 12.42 11.54
C GLY A 8 -24.21 11.76 10.26
N LEU A 9 -22.94 11.40 10.26
CA LEU A 9 -22.33 10.57 9.23
C LEU A 9 -22.98 9.18 9.32
N VAL A 10 -24.03 8.96 8.55
CA VAL A 10 -24.60 7.61 8.35
C VAL A 10 -23.67 6.90 7.38
N CYS A 11 -22.73 6.13 7.92
CA CYS A 11 -21.98 5.16 7.16
C CYS A 11 -22.95 4.04 6.74
N CYS A 12 -23.53 4.12 5.54
CA CYS A 12 -24.24 3.01 4.93
C CYS A 12 -23.21 1.94 4.52
N CYS A 13 -22.69 1.17 5.48
CA CYS A 13 -22.20 -0.16 5.20
C CYS A 13 -23.43 -1.03 4.97
N SER A 14 -23.78 -1.28 3.71
CA SER A 14 -24.84 -2.22 3.35
C SER A 14 -24.47 -3.59 3.88
N LEU A 15 -25.37 -4.13 4.70
CA LEU A 15 -25.54 -5.49 5.18
C LEU A 15 -24.53 -6.49 4.62
N ALA A 16 -23.47 -6.76 5.37
CA ALA A 16 -22.65 -7.93 5.19
C ALA A 16 -23.52 -9.17 5.50
N TYR A 17 -23.93 -9.88 4.49
CA TYR A 17 -24.39 -11.25 4.60
C TYR A 17 -23.28 -12.05 5.27
N GLY A 18 -23.63 -12.79 6.31
CA GLY A 18 -22.83 -13.65 7.16
C GLY A 18 -21.45 -14.02 6.63
N GLN A 19 -20.47 -13.13 6.78
CA GLN A 19 -19.08 -13.48 6.60
C GLN A 19 -18.70 -14.44 7.73
N ASN A 20 -18.21 -15.62 7.38
CA ASN A 20 -17.46 -16.43 8.33
C ASN A 20 -16.37 -15.52 8.89
N GLN A 21 -16.38 -15.28 10.20
CA GLN A 21 -15.35 -14.47 10.85
C GLN A 21 -14.02 -15.16 10.60
N ASP A 22 -13.16 -14.53 9.80
CA ASP A 22 -11.80 -15.01 9.57
C ASP A 22 -11.02 -14.85 10.87
N THR A 23 -10.65 -15.98 11.48
CA THR A 23 -9.87 -16.02 12.73
C THR A 23 -8.37 -16.13 12.45
N SER A 24 -7.95 -16.03 11.20
CA SER A 24 -6.53 -16.07 10.84
C SER A 24 -5.76 -14.92 11.49
N ASP A 25 -4.47 -15.14 11.70
CA ASP A 25 -3.56 -14.11 12.20
C ASP A 25 -3.16 -13.08 11.12
N VAL A 26 -3.61 -13.29 9.88
CA VAL A 26 -3.38 -12.39 8.74
C VAL A 26 -4.68 -12.19 7.99
N LEU A 27 -5.16 -10.97 7.95
CA LEU A 27 -6.30 -10.56 7.13
C LEU A 27 -5.78 -9.87 5.87
N MET A 28 -6.19 -10.36 4.70
CA MET A 28 -5.98 -9.69 3.42
C MET A 28 -7.06 -8.63 3.26
N LEU A 29 -6.67 -7.37 3.12
CA LEU A 29 -7.60 -6.23 2.99
C LEU A 29 -7.60 -5.72 1.55
N ASN A 30 -7.76 -6.61 0.57
CA ASN A 30 -7.76 -6.25 -0.85
C ASN A 30 -9.16 -6.11 -1.45
N ASP A 31 -10.19 -6.54 -0.75
CA ASP A 31 -11.55 -6.58 -1.25
C ASP A 31 -12.42 -5.45 -0.68
N ASP A 32 -13.59 -5.24 -1.29
CA ASP A 32 -14.64 -4.32 -0.85
C ASP A 32 -14.20 -2.85 -0.70
N TRP A 33 -13.25 -2.42 -1.52
CA TRP A 33 -12.84 -1.03 -1.58
C TRP A 33 -13.79 -0.19 -2.43
N SER A 34 -13.92 1.05 -2.02
CA SER A 34 -14.58 2.11 -2.79
C SER A 34 -13.64 3.30 -2.91
N PHE A 35 -13.72 4.03 -4.03
CA PHE A 35 -12.96 5.25 -4.25
C PHE A 35 -13.86 6.42 -4.63
N SER A 36 -13.39 7.64 -4.42
CA SER A 36 -14.07 8.88 -4.77
C SER A 36 -13.04 9.97 -5.08
N GLN A 37 -13.39 10.89 -5.97
CA GLN A 37 -12.72 12.18 -6.06
C GLN A 37 -13.11 13.01 -4.85
N VAL A 38 -12.14 13.62 -4.17
CA VAL A 38 -12.37 14.43 -2.98
C VAL A 38 -13.35 15.57 -3.26
N GLY A 39 -14.31 15.73 -2.36
CA GLY A 39 -15.34 16.77 -2.45
C GLY A 39 -16.54 16.44 -3.34
N THR A 40 -16.58 15.25 -3.98
CA THR A 40 -17.73 14.86 -4.83
C THR A 40 -18.75 13.96 -4.13
N GLU A 41 -18.35 13.28 -3.06
CA GLU A 41 -19.17 12.30 -2.33
C GLU A 41 -19.72 11.15 -3.21
N LYS A 42 -19.15 10.95 -4.40
CA LYS A 42 -19.55 9.91 -5.37
C LYS A 42 -18.64 8.70 -5.23
N TRP A 43 -19.03 7.79 -4.37
CA TRP A 43 -18.29 6.57 -4.14
C TRP A 43 -18.60 5.49 -5.18
N LEU A 44 -17.56 4.93 -5.79
CA LEU A 44 -17.63 3.84 -6.75
C LEU A 44 -16.77 2.67 -6.25
N PRO A 45 -17.09 1.42 -6.62
CA PRO A 45 -16.22 0.27 -6.35
C PRO A 45 -14.81 0.49 -6.89
N ALA A 46 -13.81 0.12 -6.11
CA ALA A 46 -12.41 0.20 -6.48
C ALA A 46 -11.75 -1.19 -6.49
N THR A 47 -10.70 -1.33 -7.29
CA THR A 47 -9.85 -2.51 -7.34
C THR A 47 -8.56 -2.25 -6.55
N VAL A 48 -8.29 -3.10 -5.55
CA VAL A 48 -7.03 -3.07 -4.79
C VAL A 48 -6.40 -4.46 -4.84
N PRO A 49 -5.14 -4.60 -5.28
CA PRO A 49 -4.23 -3.54 -5.77
C PRO A 49 -4.68 -2.87 -7.07
N GLY A 50 -4.51 -1.55 -7.15
CA GLY A 50 -4.90 -0.79 -8.33
C GLY A 50 -4.56 0.70 -8.25
N THR A 51 -5.04 1.43 -9.24
CA THR A 51 -4.87 2.89 -9.32
C THR A 51 -6.18 3.57 -9.71
N VAL A 52 -6.31 4.86 -9.36
CA VAL A 52 -7.46 5.70 -9.73
C VAL A 52 -7.75 5.65 -11.23
N HIS A 53 -6.71 5.68 -12.07
CA HIS A 53 -6.89 5.64 -13.51
C HIS A 53 -7.54 4.32 -13.97
N GLN A 54 -7.11 3.19 -13.41
CA GLN A 54 -7.70 1.88 -13.73
C GLN A 54 -9.17 1.82 -13.33
N ASP A 55 -9.50 2.30 -12.13
CA ASP A 55 -10.87 2.33 -11.64
C ASP A 55 -11.75 3.25 -12.48
N LEU A 56 -11.29 4.46 -12.83
CA LEU A 56 -12.02 5.37 -13.69
C LEU A 56 -12.25 4.81 -15.10
N ILE A 57 -11.27 4.11 -15.67
CA ILE A 57 -11.41 3.43 -16.97
C ILE A 57 -12.43 2.29 -16.86
N HIS A 58 -12.34 1.48 -15.78
CA HIS A 58 -13.28 0.39 -15.53
C HIS A 58 -14.73 0.89 -15.47
N HIS A 59 -14.96 2.01 -14.80
CA HIS A 59 -16.27 2.66 -14.71
C HIS A 59 -16.65 3.50 -15.93
N LYS A 60 -15.84 3.48 -17.02
CA LYS A 60 -16.08 4.24 -18.26
C LYS A 60 -16.15 5.76 -18.06
N LEU A 61 -15.48 6.26 -17.00
CA LEU A 61 -15.36 7.69 -16.72
C LEU A 61 -14.14 8.31 -17.41
N LEU A 62 -13.19 7.47 -17.84
CA LEU A 62 -12.08 7.85 -18.71
C LEU A 62 -12.12 7.04 -20.00
N PRO A 63 -11.73 7.66 -21.13
CA PRO A 63 -11.50 6.93 -22.37
C PRO A 63 -10.21 6.09 -22.26
N ASP A 64 -10.06 5.11 -23.16
CA ASP A 64 -8.80 4.37 -23.32
C ASP A 64 -7.66 5.36 -23.58
N PRO A 65 -6.67 5.48 -22.68
CA PRO A 65 -5.59 6.46 -22.78
C PRO A 65 -4.67 6.22 -23.97
N PHE A 66 -4.58 4.98 -24.46
CA PHE A 66 -3.71 4.59 -25.56
C PHE A 66 -4.33 4.82 -26.94
N TYR A 67 -5.58 5.26 -27.02
CA TYR A 67 -6.25 5.49 -28.30
C TYR A 67 -6.20 6.97 -28.70
N GLY A 68 -5.59 7.24 -29.86
CA GLY A 68 -5.53 8.56 -30.49
C GLY A 68 -4.89 9.63 -29.60
N THR A 69 -5.66 10.65 -29.22
CA THR A 69 -5.21 11.76 -28.37
C THR A 69 -5.82 11.75 -26.96
N ASN A 70 -6.34 10.59 -26.54
CA ASN A 70 -7.03 10.48 -25.26
C ASN A 70 -6.12 10.71 -24.05
N GLU A 71 -4.81 10.51 -24.19
CA GLU A 71 -3.82 10.90 -23.19
C GLU A 71 -4.06 12.32 -22.66
N LYS A 72 -4.36 13.28 -23.56
CA LYS A 72 -4.63 14.67 -23.18
C LYS A 72 -5.91 14.85 -22.38
N LYS A 73 -6.88 13.94 -22.53
CA LYS A 73 -8.18 14.00 -21.85
C LYS A 73 -8.16 13.45 -20.43
N ILE A 74 -7.13 12.71 -20.07
CA ILE A 74 -7.02 12.08 -18.75
C ILE A 74 -6.13 12.84 -17.77
N GLN A 75 -5.41 13.88 -18.24
CA GLN A 75 -4.41 14.60 -17.41
C GLN A 75 -5.03 15.26 -16.17
N TRP A 76 -6.30 15.63 -16.19
CA TRP A 76 -6.98 16.23 -15.04
C TRP A 76 -6.97 15.35 -13.78
N VAL A 77 -6.82 14.01 -13.95
CA VAL A 77 -6.84 13.06 -12.83
C VAL A 77 -5.67 13.27 -11.89
N GLU A 78 -4.51 13.67 -12.42
CA GLU A 78 -3.29 13.92 -11.63
C GLU A 78 -3.36 15.20 -10.80
N ASP A 79 -4.25 16.13 -11.19
CA ASP A 79 -4.46 17.40 -10.49
C ASP A 79 -5.47 17.28 -9.33
N GLU A 80 -6.17 16.15 -9.22
CA GLU A 80 -7.19 15.95 -8.21
C GLU A 80 -6.68 15.10 -7.04
N ASP A 81 -7.28 15.33 -5.87
CA ASP A 81 -7.08 14.48 -4.70
C ASP A 81 -8.12 13.35 -4.71
N TRP A 82 -7.73 12.18 -4.26
CA TRP A 82 -8.57 10.98 -4.28
C TRP A 82 -8.64 10.32 -2.92
N GLU A 83 -9.71 9.60 -2.68
CA GLU A 83 -9.88 8.87 -1.43
C GLU A 83 -10.39 7.45 -1.68
N TYR A 84 -9.91 6.52 -0.87
CA TYR A 84 -10.28 5.11 -0.85
C TYR A 84 -10.77 4.73 0.53
N LYS A 85 -11.76 3.84 0.61
CA LYS A 85 -12.22 3.29 1.90
C LYS A 85 -12.65 1.85 1.76
N THR A 86 -12.44 1.08 2.83
CA THR A 86 -13.00 -0.24 3.04
C THR A 86 -13.36 -0.44 4.50
N CYS A 87 -14.27 -1.38 4.77
CA CYS A 87 -14.60 -1.84 6.11
C CYS A 87 -14.16 -3.30 6.26
N PHE A 88 -13.64 -3.65 7.43
CA PHE A 88 -13.27 -5.02 7.78
C PHE A 88 -13.63 -5.34 9.23
N VAL A 89 -13.77 -6.63 9.55
CA VAL A 89 -14.16 -7.10 10.87
C VAL A 89 -12.96 -7.66 11.60
N VAL A 90 -12.79 -7.26 12.86
CA VAL A 90 -11.78 -7.81 13.78
C VAL A 90 -12.46 -8.56 14.90
N THR A 91 -12.03 -9.80 15.14
CA THR A 91 -12.57 -10.65 16.20
C THR A 91 -11.97 -10.31 17.57
N GLU A 92 -12.62 -10.84 18.63
CA GLU A 92 -12.09 -10.69 19.98
C GLU A 92 -10.79 -11.47 20.18
N GLU A 93 -10.66 -12.63 19.52
CA GLU A 93 -9.46 -13.47 19.55
C GLU A 93 -8.25 -12.72 18.94
N GLN A 94 -8.46 -12.07 17.80
CA GLN A 94 -7.43 -11.24 17.15
C GLN A 94 -7.01 -10.06 18.04
N LEU A 95 -7.96 -9.42 18.72
CA LEU A 95 -7.63 -8.33 19.66
C LEU A 95 -6.91 -8.79 20.92
N LYS A 96 -6.94 -10.09 21.29
CA LYS A 96 -6.16 -10.63 22.41
C LYS A 96 -4.68 -10.76 22.09
N ARG A 97 -4.28 -10.79 20.80
CA ARG A 97 -2.88 -10.83 20.40
C ARG A 97 -2.11 -9.61 20.94
N ASP A 98 -0.84 -9.76 21.23
CA ASP A 98 0.00 -8.70 21.82
C ASP A 98 0.15 -7.49 20.88
N ALA A 99 0.19 -7.72 19.57
CA ALA A 99 0.31 -6.68 18.55
C ALA A 99 -0.61 -6.88 17.36
N ALA A 100 -0.89 -5.77 16.68
CA ALA A 100 -1.51 -5.74 15.37
C ALA A 100 -0.78 -4.72 14.49
N GLN A 101 -0.44 -5.14 13.27
CA GLN A 101 0.31 -4.33 12.30
C GLN A 101 -0.44 -4.27 10.98
N LEU A 102 -0.82 -3.06 10.58
CA LEU A 102 -1.32 -2.78 9.24
C LEU A 102 -0.11 -2.61 8.31
N PHE A 103 -0.09 -3.36 7.21
CA PHE A 103 1.00 -3.34 6.28
C PHE A 103 0.49 -3.01 4.86
N PHE A 104 0.96 -1.91 4.32
CA PHE A 104 0.81 -1.55 2.93
C PHE A 104 2.08 -1.93 2.18
N GLU A 105 2.02 -2.83 1.22
CA GLU A 105 3.18 -3.17 0.40
C GLU A 105 3.57 -2.03 -0.55
N GLY A 106 2.64 -1.12 -0.85
CA GLY A 106 2.92 0.08 -1.64
C GLY A 106 1.74 1.03 -1.75
N LEU A 107 2.01 2.31 -1.50
CA LEU A 107 1.09 3.43 -1.69
C LEU A 107 1.68 4.38 -2.75
N ASP A 108 0.89 4.78 -3.72
CA ASP A 108 1.32 5.63 -4.83
C ASP A 108 0.60 6.98 -4.76
N THR A 109 1.22 8.00 -4.20
CA THR A 109 2.52 8.18 -3.54
C THR A 109 2.33 8.87 -2.20
N TYR A 110 1.70 10.06 -2.22
CA TYR A 110 1.41 10.88 -1.03
C TYR A 110 0.05 10.48 -0.47
N ALA A 111 0.05 9.78 0.66
CA ALA A 111 -1.19 9.36 1.27
C ALA A 111 -1.22 9.61 2.78
N ASP A 112 -2.37 10.05 3.26
CA ASP A 112 -2.75 10.08 4.66
C ASP A 112 -3.70 8.90 4.93
N VAL A 113 -3.30 7.99 5.82
CA VAL A 113 -4.07 6.79 6.16
C VAL A 113 -4.73 6.96 7.52
N TYR A 114 -6.04 6.74 7.56
CA TYR A 114 -6.85 6.82 8.76
C TYR A 114 -7.47 5.47 9.07
N LEU A 115 -7.34 5.03 10.31
CA LEU A 115 -8.04 3.86 10.84
C LEU A 115 -9.00 4.32 11.94
N ASN A 116 -10.30 4.06 11.76
CA ASN A 116 -11.35 4.50 12.67
C ASN A 116 -11.32 6.02 12.97
N GLY A 117 -10.92 6.82 11.98
CA GLY A 117 -10.79 8.28 12.07
C GLY A 117 -9.48 8.78 12.67
N SER A 118 -8.61 7.89 13.15
CA SER A 118 -7.28 8.26 13.64
C SER A 118 -6.25 8.20 12.51
N LEU A 119 -5.47 9.25 12.31
CA LEU A 119 -4.35 9.26 11.38
C LEU A 119 -3.26 8.30 11.89
N VAL A 120 -2.92 7.28 11.11
CA VAL A 120 -1.96 6.24 11.49
C VAL A 120 -0.70 6.24 10.63
N LEU A 121 -0.76 6.80 9.42
CA LEU A 121 0.38 6.83 8.50
C LEU A 121 0.28 8.05 7.56
N LYS A 122 1.45 8.62 7.22
CA LYS A 122 1.65 9.48 6.05
C LYS A 122 2.72 8.87 5.16
N SER A 123 2.43 8.71 3.88
CA SER A 123 3.38 8.18 2.90
C SER A 123 3.83 9.26 1.92
N ASP A 124 5.05 9.13 1.41
CA ASP A 124 5.65 10.01 0.40
C ASP A 124 6.53 9.26 -0.63
N ASN A 125 6.48 7.93 -0.61
CA ASN A 125 7.36 7.07 -1.41
C ASN A 125 6.62 5.83 -1.88
N MET A 126 6.49 5.64 -3.20
CA MET A 126 5.79 4.49 -3.75
C MET A 126 6.59 3.18 -3.71
N PHE A 127 7.91 3.24 -3.51
CA PHE A 127 8.81 2.09 -3.65
C PHE A 127 9.03 1.30 -2.36
N VAL A 128 8.53 1.80 -1.23
CA VAL A 128 8.67 1.16 0.08
C VAL A 128 7.33 0.67 0.61
N GLY A 129 7.39 -0.41 1.40
CA GLY A 129 6.26 -0.86 2.20
C GLY A 129 6.20 -0.10 3.52
N TYR A 130 4.99 0.03 4.06
CA TYR A 130 4.73 0.74 5.31
C TYR A 130 4.10 -0.21 6.32
N ALA A 131 4.82 -0.52 7.38
CA ALA A 131 4.36 -1.34 8.49
C ALA A 131 3.98 -0.44 9.68
N VAL A 132 2.71 -0.43 10.05
CA VAL A 132 2.16 0.52 11.05
C VAL A 132 1.55 -0.26 12.21
N PRO A 133 2.00 -0.03 13.46
CA PRO A 133 1.36 -0.60 14.63
C PRO A 133 -0.01 0.06 14.84
N VAL A 134 -1.08 -0.75 14.85
CA VAL A 134 -2.46 -0.24 14.88
C VAL A 134 -3.31 -0.79 16.02
N LYS A 135 -2.76 -1.64 16.87
CA LYS A 135 -3.54 -2.30 17.94
C LYS A 135 -4.35 -1.32 18.79
N GLN A 136 -3.80 -0.15 19.07
CA GLN A 136 -4.41 0.87 19.95
C GLN A 136 -5.67 1.51 19.33
N VAL A 137 -5.82 1.45 17.99
CA VAL A 137 -6.92 2.09 17.27
C VAL A 137 -7.94 1.09 16.71
N LEU A 138 -7.61 -0.23 16.75
CA LEU A 138 -8.52 -1.28 16.35
C LEU A 138 -9.66 -1.47 17.36
N ARG A 139 -10.81 -1.91 16.85
CA ARG A 139 -12.02 -2.19 17.62
C ARG A 139 -12.50 -3.60 17.33
N LYS A 140 -13.17 -4.22 18.30
CA LYS A 140 -13.94 -5.44 18.05
C LYS A 140 -15.09 -5.14 17.09
N GLY A 141 -15.30 -6.00 16.10
CA GLY A 141 -16.30 -5.81 15.06
C GLY A 141 -15.76 -4.94 13.91
N GLU A 142 -16.61 -4.11 13.36
CA GLU A 142 -16.32 -3.33 12.18
C GLU A 142 -15.28 -2.23 12.42
N ASN A 143 -14.31 -2.14 11.51
CA ASN A 143 -13.28 -1.11 11.46
C ASN A 143 -13.29 -0.47 10.07
N LEU A 144 -13.18 0.86 10.02
CA LEU A 144 -13.10 1.64 8.79
C LEU A 144 -11.65 2.01 8.50
N LEU A 145 -11.14 1.60 7.37
CA LEU A 145 -9.86 2.03 6.81
C LEU A 145 -10.12 3.03 5.69
N HIS A 146 -9.54 4.20 5.81
CA HIS A 146 -9.68 5.30 4.85
C HIS A 146 -8.30 5.82 4.46
N VAL A 147 -8.05 5.95 3.16
CA VAL A 147 -6.80 6.42 2.57
C VAL A 147 -7.10 7.64 1.71
N TYR A 148 -6.50 8.76 2.05
CA TYR A 148 -6.58 10.01 1.30
C TYR A 148 -5.30 10.18 0.49
N PHE A 149 -5.41 10.22 -0.82
CA PHE A 149 -4.30 10.48 -1.74
C PHE A 149 -4.28 11.94 -2.16
N HIS A 150 -3.20 12.61 -1.86
CA HIS A 150 -2.92 13.95 -2.37
C HIS A 150 -2.39 13.88 -3.81
N SER A 151 -2.80 14.82 -4.64
CA SER A 151 -2.25 14.98 -5.98
C SER A 151 -0.72 15.11 -5.93
N PRO A 152 0.05 14.27 -6.63
CA PRO A 152 1.50 14.41 -6.72
C PRO A 152 1.91 15.76 -7.30
N ILE A 153 1.09 16.31 -8.18
CA ILE A 153 1.31 17.61 -8.81
C ILE A 153 1.20 18.73 -7.76
N LYS A 154 0.09 18.75 -7.00
CA LYS A 154 -0.11 19.75 -5.94
C LYS A 154 0.99 19.68 -4.87
N GLN A 155 1.43 18.47 -4.50
CA GLN A 155 2.45 18.26 -3.47
C GLN A 155 3.85 18.76 -3.88
N THR A 156 4.21 18.66 -5.15
CA THR A 156 5.55 18.97 -5.63
C THR A 156 5.67 20.36 -6.27
N LEU A 157 4.57 20.95 -6.68
CA LEU A 157 4.54 22.29 -7.28
C LEU A 157 5.21 23.38 -6.41
N PRO A 158 5.05 23.43 -5.07
CA PRO A 158 5.75 24.40 -4.23
C PRO A 158 7.28 24.26 -4.29
N GLN A 159 7.81 23.03 -4.35
CA GLN A 159 9.25 22.77 -4.46
C GLN A 159 9.78 23.25 -5.80
N TRP A 160 9.09 22.94 -6.89
CA TRP A 160 9.42 23.45 -8.22
C TRP A 160 9.39 24.98 -8.25
N SER A 161 8.35 25.60 -7.70
CA SER A 161 8.19 27.07 -7.68
C SER A 161 9.31 27.77 -6.90
N SER A 162 9.76 27.19 -5.78
CA SER A 162 10.86 27.73 -4.99
C SER A 162 12.22 27.57 -5.69
N ASN A 163 12.36 26.55 -6.53
CA ASN A 163 13.58 26.31 -7.31
C ASN A 163 13.69 27.23 -8.53
N GLY A 164 12.57 27.56 -9.17
CA GLY A 164 12.47 28.54 -10.26
C GLY A 164 13.00 28.08 -11.63
N PHE A 165 13.42 26.83 -11.78
CA PHE A 165 13.85 26.24 -13.06
C PHE A 165 13.56 24.73 -13.09
N ASN A 166 13.55 24.15 -14.31
CA ASN A 166 13.41 22.72 -14.49
C ASN A 166 14.76 22.02 -14.32
N TYR A 167 14.81 20.99 -13.46
CA TYR A 167 15.91 20.03 -13.47
C TYR A 167 15.84 19.16 -14.74
N PRO A 168 16.97 18.53 -15.15
CA PRO A 168 16.95 17.54 -16.22
C PRO A 168 15.98 16.41 -15.93
N ALA A 169 14.93 16.30 -16.69
CA ALA A 169 13.90 15.26 -16.62
C ALA A 169 13.19 15.20 -17.97
N ASP A 170 13.90 14.75 -19.01
CA ASP A 170 13.42 14.83 -20.39
C ASP A 170 12.23 13.87 -20.66
N ASN A 171 12.06 12.87 -19.79
CA ASN A 171 10.89 12.00 -19.79
C ASN A 171 9.60 12.67 -19.27
N ASP A 172 9.71 13.77 -18.51
CA ASP A 172 8.55 14.49 -18.00
C ASP A 172 8.03 15.45 -19.07
N HIS A 173 6.93 15.06 -19.72
CA HIS A 173 6.37 15.77 -20.86
C HIS A 173 5.55 17.01 -20.49
N HIS A 174 5.61 17.45 -19.25
CA HIS A 174 4.92 18.66 -18.81
C HIS A 174 5.85 19.89 -18.84
N GLU A 175 5.26 21.08 -18.97
CA GLU A 175 6.00 22.35 -18.91
C GLU A 175 6.78 22.50 -17.59
N LYS A 176 6.15 22.08 -16.49
CA LYS A 176 6.78 22.00 -15.16
C LYS A 176 7.22 20.56 -14.90
N ARG A 177 8.50 20.31 -14.90
CA ARG A 177 9.06 18.98 -14.69
C ARG A 177 9.08 18.63 -13.22
N LEU A 178 8.01 17.98 -12.73
CA LEU A 178 7.78 17.69 -11.32
C LEU A 178 8.26 16.30 -10.89
N SER A 179 8.57 15.42 -11.83
CA SER A 179 8.99 14.04 -11.58
C SER A 179 10.19 13.91 -10.66
N VAL A 180 11.12 14.86 -10.72
CA VAL A 180 12.37 14.87 -9.90
C VAL A 180 12.13 15.16 -8.42
N PHE A 181 10.96 15.68 -8.05
CA PHE A 181 10.59 16.00 -6.67
C PHE A 181 9.75 14.91 -6.00
N THR A 182 9.44 13.82 -6.72
CA THR A 182 8.55 12.76 -6.24
C THR A 182 9.28 11.42 -6.19
N ARG A 183 9.17 10.69 -5.07
CA ARG A 183 9.64 9.30 -4.99
C ARG A 183 8.63 8.36 -5.63
N LYS A 184 8.47 8.52 -6.94
CA LYS A 184 7.55 7.82 -7.82
C LYS A 184 8.27 7.41 -9.08
N ALA A 185 7.78 6.35 -9.75
CA ALA A 185 8.35 5.90 -11.00
C ALA A 185 8.34 7.03 -12.05
N PRO A 186 9.52 7.47 -12.54
CA PRO A 186 9.60 8.64 -13.42
C PRO A 186 8.86 8.44 -14.75
N TYR A 187 8.72 7.21 -15.23
CA TYR A 187 7.94 6.90 -16.43
C TYR A 187 6.45 7.24 -16.30
N SER A 188 5.91 7.41 -15.08
CA SER A 188 4.53 7.90 -14.89
C SER A 188 4.34 9.31 -15.44
N TYR A 189 5.38 10.11 -15.49
CA TYR A 189 5.38 11.48 -16.02
C TYR A 189 5.61 11.54 -17.54
N GLY A 190 5.66 10.39 -18.20
CA GLY A 190 5.89 10.22 -19.62
C GLY A 190 7.21 9.52 -19.92
N TRP A 191 7.37 9.08 -21.16
CA TRP A 191 8.58 8.49 -21.71
C TRP A 191 8.60 8.68 -23.21
N ASP A 192 9.75 8.46 -23.90
CA ASP A 192 9.87 8.66 -25.36
C ASP A 192 8.78 7.96 -26.17
N TRP A 193 8.33 6.80 -25.71
CA TRP A 193 7.33 5.96 -26.34
C TRP A 193 6.15 5.63 -25.41
N GLY A 194 6.12 6.21 -24.22
CA GLY A 194 5.08 5.98 -23.21
C GLY A 194 4.25 7.22 -22.95
N ILE A 195 2.97 7.03 -22.68
CA ILE A 195 2.06 8.12 -22.34
C ILE A 195 2.38 8.68 -20.95
N ARG A 196 2.02 9.95 -20.73
CA ARG A 196 2.00 10.55 -19.39
C ARG A 196 0.73 10.12 -18.67
N MET A 197 0.90 9.45 -17.53
CA MET A 197 -0.19 9.05 -16.66
C MET A 197 0.32 9.00 -15.21
N VAL A 198 0.22 10.13 -14.51
CA VAL A 198 0.67 10.26 -13.12
C VAL A 198 -0.40 9.66 -12.22
N THR A 199 -0.19 8.41 -11.84
CA THR A 199 -1.15 7.61 -11.10
C THR A 199 -1.18 7.96 -9.61
N SER A 200 -2.28 7.58 -8.93
CA SER A 200 -2.41 7.52 -7.48
C SER A 200 -3.21 6.27 -7.12
N GLY A 201 -2.92 5.65 -5.98
CA GLY A 201 -3.70 4.50 -5.53
C GLY A 201 -2.94 3.53 -4.62
N ILE A 202 -3.66 2.49 -4.20
CA ILE A 202 -3.11 1.38 -3.41
C ILE A 202 -2.63 0.33 -4.41
N TRP A 203 -1.39 0.47 -4.90
CA TRP A 203 -0.92 -0.28 -6.05
C TRP A 203 -0.33 -1.66 -5.72
N ARG A 204 -0.22 -1.97 -4.42
CA ARG A 204 0.19 -3.27 -3.89
C ARG A 204 -0.73 -3.73 -2.78
N PRO A 205 -0.67 -5.02 -2.36
CA PRO A 205 -1.55 -5.57 -1.35
C PRO A 205 -1.53 -4.83 -0.01
N VAL A 206 -2.65 -4.94 0.71
CA VAL A 206 -2.82 -4.46 2.09
C VAL A 206 -3.12 -5.64 2.98
N THR A 207 -2.40 -5.76 4.10
CA THR A 207 -2.61 -6.81 5.10
C THR A 207 -2.70 -6.25 6.50
N LEU A 208 -3.51 -6.88 7.34
CA LEU A 208 -3.50 -6.67 8.78
C LEU A 208 -3.03 -7.96 9.45
N ARG A 209 -1.94 -7.88 10.23
CA ARG A 209 -1.28 -9.01 10.87
C ARG A 209 -1.37 -8.90 12.36
N PHE A 210 -1.72 -10.01 13.01
CA PHE A 210 -1.76 -10.14 14.47
C PHE A 210 -0.68 -11.11 14.93
N TYR A 211 0.03 -10.78 16.00
CA TYR A 211 1.13 -11.60 16.51
C TYR A 211 1.42 -11.30 18.00
N ASP A 212 2.11 -12.23 18.69
CA ASP A 212 2.29 -12.14 20.15
C ASP A 212 3.72 -11.86 20.57
N VAL A 213 4.72 -12.40 19.92
CA VAL A 213 6.11 -12.38 20.44
C VAL A 213 6.99 -11.47 19.62
N ALA A 214 7.02 -11.73 18.32
CA ALA A 214 7.93 -11.06 17.39
C ALA A 214 7.43 -11.21 15.96
N THR A 215 7.94 -10.38 15.07
CA THR A 215 7.76 -10.49 13.64
C THR A 215 9.12 -10.45 12.93
N ILE A 216 9.21 -11.13 11.80
CA ILE A 216 10.37 -10.99 10.92
C ILE A 216 10.21 -9.66 10.18
N ALA A 217 11.11 -8.72 10.44
CA ALA A 217 11.11 -7.39 9.83
C ALA A 217 11.78 -7.42 8.45
N ASP A 218 12.89 -8.16 8.33
CA ASP A 218 13.60 -8.34 7.06
C ASP A 218 14.25 -9.72 7.00
N TYR A 219 14.39 -10.22 5.78
CA TYR A 219 15.08 -11.47 5.47
C TYR A 219 15.90 -11.30 4.22
N HIS A 220 17.22 -11.42 4.36
CA HIS A 220 18.16 -11.28 3.28
C HIS A 220 18.98 -12.55 3.06
N VAL A 221 18.97 -13.05 1.81
CA VAL A 221 19.78 -14.20 1.39
C VAL A 221 20.96 -13.71 0.57
N LYS A 222 22.17 -13.93 1.07
CA LYS A 222 23.42 -13.62 0.35
C LYS A 222 24.00 -14.90 -0.26
N GLN A 223 24.22 -14.91 -1.55
CA GLN A 223 25.01 -15.97 -2.20
C GLN A 223 26.49 -15.69 -1.98
N LEU A 224 27.17 -16.52 -1.19
CA LEU A 224 28.59 -16.40 -0.88
C LEU A 224 29.45 -17.04 -1.96
N SER A 225 29.05 -18.22 -2.46
CA SER A 225 29.69 -18.87 -3.58
C SER A 225 28.73 -19.79 -4.32
N LEU A 226 28.99 -20.00 -5.61
CA LEU A 226 28.25 -20.90 -6.47
C LEU A 226 29.23 -21.71 -7.32
N THR A 227 29.06 -23.03 -7.31
CA THR A 227 29.76 -23.96 -8.20
C THR A 227 28.74 -24.87 -8.87
N ASP A 228 29.13 -25.67 -9.83
CA ASP A 228 28.23 -26.64 -10.49
C ASP A 228 27.62 -27.67 -9.52
N GLN A 229 28.17 -27.81 -8.33
CA GLN A 229 27.76 -28.82 -7.35
C GLN A 229 27.22 -28.23 -6.06
N VAL A 230 27.61 -27.01 -5.68
CA VAL A 230 27.29 -26.41 -4.36
C VAL A 230 27.02 -24.93 -4.48
N ALA A 231 25.89 -24.51 -3.90
CA ALA A 231 25.60 -23.12 -3.57
C ALA A 231 25.81 -22.91 -2.08
N LYS A 232 26.65 -21.93 -1.69
CA LYS A 232 26.81 -21.50 -0.29
C LYS A 232 26.05 -20.21 -0.09
N LEU A 233 25.07 -20.24 0.81
CA LEU A 233 24.19 -19.10 1.13
C LEU A 233 24.40 -18.67 2.58
N SER A 234 24.28 -17.36 2.82
CA SER A 234 24.16 -16.79 4.16
C SER A 234 22.75 -16.20 4.28
N ASN A 235 22.12 -16.46 5.41
CA ASN A 235 20.80 -15.91 5.73
C ASN A 235 20.94 -14.89 6.85
N GLU A 236 20.44 -13.68 6.61
CA GLU A 236 20.37 -12.61 7.58
C GLU A 236 18.90 -12.32 7.86
N LEU A 237 18.51 -12.40 9.14
CA LEU A 237 17.15 -12.11 9.60
C LEU A 237 17.17 -10.94 10.54
N GLU A 238 16.26 -10.01 10.32
CA GLU A 238 15.94 -8.96 11.29
C GLU A 238 14.61 -9.31 11.98
N ILE A 239 14.64 -9.39 13.30
CA ILE A 239 13.48 -9.76 14.12
C ILE A 239 13.12 -8.60 15.02
N ASN A 240 11.89 -8.08 14.89
CA ASN A 240 11.33 -7.08 15.79
C ASN A 240 10.56 -7.78 16.91
N SER A 241 11.09 -7.72 18.15
CA SER A 241 10.41 -8.22 19.34
C SER A 241 9.47 -7.19 19.94
N ILE A 242 8.29 -7.63 20.35
CA ILE A 242 7.32 -6.78 21.07
C ILE A 242 7.63 -6.74 22.56
N SER A 243 8.25 -7.80 23.09
CA SER A 243 8.46 -8.00 24.50
C SER A 243 9.91 -7.71 24.90
N GLU A 244 10.09 -6.91 25.95
CA GLU A 244 11.41 -6.72 26.60
C GLU A 244 11.88 -7.97 27.38
N LYS A 245 11.02 -8.98 27.53
CA LYS A 245 11.36 -10.24 28.19
C LYS A 245 12.02 -11.16 27.19
N GLU A 246 13.14 -11.77 27.60
CA GLU A 246 13.78 -12.83 26.83
C GLU A 246 12.79 -13.95 26.52
N LYS A 247 12.53 -14.14 25.25
CA LYS A 247 11.72 -15.25 24.72
C LYS A 247 12.57 -15.93 23.65
N SER A 248 12.66 -17.24 23.69
CA SER A 248 13.24 -18.01 22.59
C SER A 248 12.22 -18.17 21.48
N ALA A 249 12.65 -17.98 20.23
CA ALA A 249 11.86 -18.27 19.05
C ALA A 249 12.65 -19.24 18.14
N GLU A 250 11.95 -20.21 17.54
CA GLU A 250 12.52 -21.08 16.52
C GLU A 250 12.15 -20.51 15.15
N VAL A 251 13.14 -20.27 14.29
CA VAL A 251 12.95 -19.84 12.91
C VAL A 251 13.26 -21.01 11.98
N LEU A 252 12.26 -21.48 11.24
CA LEU A 252 12.44 -22.50 10.20
C LEU A 252 12.70 -21.83 8.86
N ILE A 253 13.86 -22.10 8.26
CA ILE A 253 14.20 -21.65 6.91
C ILE A 253 14.19 -22.88 6.00
N SER A 254 13.28 -22.89 5.02
CA SER A 254 13.20 -23.95 4.02
C SER A 254 13.55 -23.41 2.65
N TYR A 255 14.31 -24.21 1.88
CA TYR A 255 14.66 -23.90 0.50
C TYR A 255 14.05 -24.95 -0.41
N SER A 256 13.40 -24.49 -1.47
CA SER A 256 13.03 -25.35 -2.59
C SER A 256 13.75 -24.86 -3.84
N SER A 257 14.51 -25.72 -4.50
CA SER A 257 15.05 -25.38 -5.82
C SER A 257 14.04 -25.77 -6.88
N VAL A 258 13.63 -24.81 -7.68
CA VAL A 258 12.92 -25.07 -8.93
C VAL A 258 13.99 -25.08 -10.01
N SER A 259 14.58 -26.25 -10.26
CA SER A 259 15.56 -26.44 -11.33
C SER A 259 14.96 -27.35 -12.39
N TYR A 260 15.10 -26.98 -13.63
CA TYR A 260 14.88 -27.87 -14.77
C TYR A 260 15.99 -28.94 -14.89
N THR A 261 17.00 -28.92 -13.99
CA THR A 261 18.07 -29.88 -13.88
C THR A 261 18.35 -30.15 -12.40
N HIS A 262 18.06 -31.37 -11.96
CA HIS A 262 18.27 -32.06 -10.70
C HIS A 262 19.26 -31.46 -9.66
N LEU A 263 18.79 -30.59 -8.77
CA LEU A 263 19.47 -30.29 -7.51
C LEU A 263 18.54 -30.65 -6.34
N ARG A 264 19.01 -31.44 -5.39
CA ARG A 264 18.31 -31.73 -4.12
C ARG A 264 18.62 -30.63 -3.12
N ALA A 265 17.59 -30.02 -2.55
CA ALA A 265 17.73 -29.06 -1.45
C ALA A 265 17.92 -29.84 -0.11
N HIS A 266 18.81 -29.35 0.75
CA HIS A 266 18.93 -29.77 2.15
C HIS A 266 18.33 -28.69 3.06
N GLU A 267 17.50 -29.13 4.00
CA GLU A 267 16.91 -28.25 5.02
C GLU A 267 17.94 -28.01 6.14
N THR A 268 18.03 -26.79 6.64
CA THR A 268 18.87 -26.43 7.79
C THR A 268 18.00 -25.79 8.85
N LYS A 269 17.98 -26.36 10.08
CA LYS A 269 17.39 -25.73 11.26
C LYS A 269 18.41 -24.81 11.92
N ALA A 270 18.00 -23.60 12.27
CA ALA A 270 18.78 -22.69 13.09
C ALA A 270 18.02 -22.37 14.38
N ASN A 271 18.65 -22.58 15.52
CA ASN A 271 18.15 -22.14 16.82
C ASN A 271 18.77 -20.79 17.13
N LEU A 272 17.95 -19.78 17.43
CA LEU A 272 18.39 -18.49 17.96
C LEU A 272 18.34 -18.58 19.49
N VAL A 273 19.44 -18.31 20.14
CA VAL A 273 19.56 -18.20 21.61
C VAL A 273 19.52 -16.74 21.99
#